data_1eb7b9691a4dd04683dbefd78337d4a5
#
_entry.id   1eb7b9691a4dd04683dbefd78337d4a5
#
_cell.length_a   1.000
_cell.length_b   1.000
_cell.length_c   1.000
_cell.angle_alpha   90.00
_cell.angle_beta   90.00
_cell.angle_gamma   90.00
#
_symmetry.space_group_name_H-M   'P 1'
#
loop_
_entity.id
_entity.type
_entity.pdbx_description
1 polymer ?
#
loop_
_entity_poly.entity_id
_entity_poly.type
_entity_poly.pdbx_seq_one_letter_code
_entity_poly.pdbx_strand_id
1 'polypeptide(L)'
;VTGIPLLRKNRLTKTIKTMKKLLLLLFAAALSLSASEPARAWGREGHETIAKIAERNLTKRAKKRIEKYLGGHSVVYYAKWMDEYRQTPEYAFTNDWHTAPVGADLRYGDELLKPGKGNAVYGLELAIRNLRDYRNLTDSAVAVNLKYVIHLVGDMHCPAHIKYTTHNTKYDVLFEDKYHKPHKYYVHHVWDNEIITTTRIWSVTEWAGELDRASKREKAAVQAGTPRDWLHDSAVTCEVQFEWAKPDERLGQDFLNKALPLVEHQIRNAGYRLAAGLNEPFD
;
A
#
# COMPACT_ATOMS: atom_id res chain seq x y z
N VAL A 1 26.69 74.59 0.05
CA VAL A 1 25.55 73.86 -0.61
C VAL A 1 26.10 72.58 -1.14
N THR A 2 25.78 71.48 -0.45
CA THR A 2 26.33 70.12 -0.71
C THR A 2 25.26 69.29 -1.37
N GLY A 3 25.46 68.93 -2.66
CA GLY A 3 24.64 68.00 -3.41
C GLY A 3 24.93 66.57 -2.96
N ILE A 4 23.90 65.83 -2.51
CA ILE A 4 23.94 64.40 -2.17
C ILE A 4 23.71 63.58 -3.46
N PRO A 5 24.50 62.55 -3.79
CA PRO A 5 24.50 61.93 -5.09
C PRO A 5 23.26 61.05 -5.27
N LEU A 6 22.52 61.23 -6.36
CA LEU A 6 21.41 60.41 -6.87
C LEU A 6 21.79 58.94 -7.21
N LEU A 7 23.07 58.59 -7.16
CA LEU A 7 23.59 57.26 -7.52
C LEU A 7 23.29 56.14 -6.51
N ARG A 8 22.93 56.49 -5.27
CA ARG A 8 22.67 55.48 -4.23
C ARG A 8 21.28 54.83 -4.32
N LYS A 9 20.28 55.54 -4.83
CA LYS A 9 18.89 55.06 -4.98
C LYS A 9 18.73 53.99 -6.08
N ASN A 10 19.46 54.11 -7.19
CA ASN A 10 19.39 53.19 -8.31
C ASN A 10 20.08 51.83 -8.04
N ARG A 11 21.08 51.77 -7.20
CA ARG A 11 21.70 50.48 -6.78
C ARG A 11 20.80 49.71 -5.85
N LEU A 12 20.15 50.36 -4.89
CA LEU A 12 19.25 49.67 -3.92
C LEU A 12 18.02 49.05 -4.61
N THR A 13 17.40 49.79 -5.55
CA THR A 13 16.25 49.30 -6.31
C THR A 13 16.60 48.13 -7.24
N LYS A 14 17.81 48.13 -7.82
CA LYS A 14 18.29 47.03 -8.65
C LYS A 14 18.55 45.77 -7.82
N THR A 15 19.14 45.90 -6.64
CA THR A 15 19.38 44.80 -5.68
C THR A 15 18.08 44.21 -5.16
N ILE A 16 17.09 45.02 -4.81
CA ILE A 16 15.77 44.56 -4.35
C ILE A 16 15.01 43.82 -5.48
N LYS A 17 15.08 44.31 -6.73
CA LYS A 17 14.48 43.58 -7.88
C LYS A 17 15.14 42.24 -8.14
N THR A 18 16.47 42.16 -7.99
CA THR A 18 17.22 40.91 -8.17
C THR A 18 16.93 39.92 -7.05
N MET A 19 16.85 40.39 -5.80
CA MET A 19 16.46 39.54 -4.66
C MET A 19 15.02 39.01 -4.80
N LYS A 20 14.07 39.85 -5.23
CA LYS A 20 12.67 39.40 -5.50
C LYS A 20 12.60 38.36 -6.61
N LYS A 21 13.39 38.50 -7.69
CA LYS A 21 13.48 37.48 -8.75
C LYS A 21 14.12 36.19 -8.25
N LEU A 22 15.16 36.29 -7.42
CA LEU A 22 15.81 35.12 -6.83
C LEU A 22 14.88 34.37 -5.84
N LEU A 23 14.13 35.10 -5.01
CA LEU A 23 13.12 34.56 -4.12
C LEU A 23 11.97 33.90 -4.89
N LEU A 24 11.51 34.50 -6.00
CA LEU A 24 10.49 33.92 -6.87
C LEU A 24 10.98 32.63 -7.58
N LEU A 25 12.25 32.62 -7.99
CA LEU A 25 12.87 31.42 -8.59
C LEU A 25 13.09 30.31 -7.55
N LEU A 26 13.47 30.65 -6.32
CA LEU A 26 13.57 29.69 -5.23
C LEU A 26 12.20 29.17 -4.78
N PHE A 27 11.17 30.01 -4.79
CA PHE A 27 9.80 29.58 -4.50
C PHE A 27 9.21 28.72 -5.63
N ALA A 28 9.50 29.03 -6.90
CA ALA A 28 9.13 28.21 -8.04
C ALA A 28 9.89 26.87 -8.05
N ALA A 29 11.17 26.85 -7.70
CA ALA A 29 11.96 25.62 -7.53
C ALA A 29 11.48 24.77 -6.34
N ALA A 30 11.00 25.39 -5.26
CA ALA A 30 10.41 24.68 -4.13
C ALA A 30 9.03 24.07 -4.45
N LEU A 31 8.26 24.69 -5.37
CA LEU A 31 6.99 24.12 -5.85
C LEU A 31 7.18 23.00 -6.89
N SER A 32 8.33 22.91 -7.54
CA SER A 32 8.61 21.84 -8.52
C SER A 32 9.28 20.61 -7.91
N LEU A 33 9.59 20.62 -6.63
CA LEU A 33 9.91 19.43 -5.84
C LEU A 33 8.61 18.82 -5.26
N SER A 34 7.63 18.58 -6.09
CA SER A 34 6.68 17.49 -5.85
C SER A 34 7.51 16.21 -5.98
N ALA A 35 8.19 15.84 -4.91
CA ALA A 35 8.74 14.52 -4.77
C ALA A 35 7.54 13.57 -5.03
N SER A 36 7.56 12.85 -6.14
CA SER A 36 6.66 11.72 -6.32
C SER A 36 6.91 10.83 -5.12
N GLU A 37 5.97 10.82 -4.17
CA GLU A 37 6.00 9.89 -3.05
C GLU A 37 6.26 8.51 -3.67
N PRO A 38 7.22 7.72 -3.16
CA PRO A 38 7.44 6.38 -3.67
C PRO A 38 6.12 5.62 -3.55
N ALA A 39 5.75 4.91 -4.61
CA ALA A 39 4.55 4.09 -4.63
C ALA A 39 4.53 3.21 -3.37
N ARG A 40 3.57 3.46 -2.48
CA ARG A 40 3.35 2.73 -1.24
C ARG A 40 2.25 1.71 -1.54
N ALA A 41 2.31 0.57 -0.90
CA ALA A 41 1.23 -0.42 -0.83
C ALA A 41 -0.08 0.24 -0.35
N TRP A 42 -1.17 -0.52 -0.24
CA TRP A 42 -2.40 0.07 0.34
C TRP A 42 -2.04 1.24 1.27
N GLY A 43 -2.63 2.39 1.05
CA GLY A 43 -2.45 3.52 1.94
C GLY A 43 -2.61 3.09 3.41
N ARG A 44 -2.27 3.95 4.33
CA ARG A 44 -2.34 3.65 5.76
C ARG A 44 -3.68 3.03 6.15
N GLU A 45 -4.77 3.63 5.67
CA GLU A 45 -6.14 3.23 5.99
C GLU A 45 -6.44 1.80 5.50
N GLY A 46 -5.94 1.41 4.33
CA GLY A 46 -6.15 0.08 3.77
C GLY A 46 -5.42 -1.00 4.57
N HIS A 47 -4.11 -0.85 4.81
CA HIS A 47 -3.34 -1.81 5.61
C HIS A 47 -3.84 -1.94 7.04
N GLU A 48 -4.13 -0.82 7.71
CA GLU A 48 -4.65 -0.83 9.08
C GLU A 48 -6.04 -1.47 9.14
N THR A 49 -6.90 -1.27 8.12
CA THR A 49 -8.22 -1.91 8.04
C THR A 49 -8.09 -3.43 7.85
N ILE A 50 -7.21 -3.89 6.94
CA ILE A 50 -6.91 -5.30 6.72
C ILE A 50 -6.44 -5.95 8.03
N ALA A 51 -5.46 -5.33 8.70
CA ALA A 51 -4.94 -5.81 9.98
C ALA A 51 -6.02 -5.80 11.08
N LYS A 52 -6.93 -4.82 11.08
CA LYS A 52 -8.03 -4.75 12.05
C LYS A 52 -9.07 -5.83 11.83
N ILE A 53 -9.40 -6.15 10.57
CA ILE A 53 -10.26 -7.29 10.24
C ILE A 53 -9.59 -8.59 10.69
N ALA A 54 -8.28 -8.75 10.41
CA ALA A 54 -7.53 -9.92 10.84
C ALA A 54 -7.53 -10.05 12.37
N GLU A 55 -7.24 -8.98 13.12
CA GLU A 55 -7.24 -8.97 14.58
C GLU A 55 -8.55 -9.48 15.18
N ARG A 56 -9.69 -9.09 14.59
CA ARG A 56 -11.04 -9.53 15.02
C ARG A 56 -11.30 -11.01 14.76
N ASN A 57 -10.53 -11.62 13.86
CA ASN A 57 -10.66 -13.02 13.45
C ASN A 57 -9.49 -13.90 13.94
N LEU A 58 -8.59 -13.37 14.77
CA LEU A 58 -7.57 -14.17 15.44
C LEU A 58 -8.19 -15.05 16.53
N THR A 59 -7.68 -16.28 16.67
CA THR A 59 -7.98 -17.08 17.84
C THR A 59 -7.37 -16.45 19.10
N LYS A 60 -7.96 -16.70 20.25
CA LYS A 60 -7.43 -16.17 21.52
C LYS A 60 -5.98 -16.58 21.75
N ARG A 61 -5.62 -17.79 21.32
CA ARG A 61 -4.27 -18.35 21.47
C ARG A 61 -3.28 -17.64 20.54
N ALA A 62 -3.60 -17.52 19.26
CA ALA A 62 -2.77 -16.80 18.28
C ALA A 62 -2.59 -15.35 18.70
N LYS A 63 -3.69 -14.64 19.02
CA LYS A 63 -3.62 -13.25 19.46
C LYS A 63 -2.64 -13.04 20.62
N LYS A 64 -2.79 -13.82 21.69
CA LYS A 64 -1.90 -13.71 22.87
C LYS A 64 -0.42 -13.94 22.52
N ARG A 65 -0.11 -14.90 21.64
CA ARG A 65 1.26 -15.20 21.23
C ARG A 65 1.84 -14.13 20.33
N ILE A 66 1.07 -13.67 19.33
CA ILE A 66 1.47 -12.62 18.41
C ILE A 66 1.78 -11.33 19.18
N GLU A 67 0.88 -10.89 20.06
CA GLU A 67 1.10 -9.71 20.89
C GLU A 67 2.37 -9.82 21.74
N LYS A 68 2.67 -11.01 22.30
CA LYS A 68 3.93 -11.23 23.03
C LYS A 68 5.16 -10.95 22.15
N TYR A 69 5.21 -11.51 20.92
CA TYR A 69 6.34 -11.29 19.99
C TYR A 69 6.38 -9.87 19.44
N LEU A 70 5.25 -9.19 19.34
CA LEU A 70 5.15 -7.80 18.89
C LEU A 70 5.31 -6.78 20.04
N GLY A 71 5.88 -7.19 21.19
CA GLY A 71 6.16 -6.29 22.31
C GLY A 71 4.91 -5.72 22.99
N GLY A 72 3.79 -6.45 22.99
CA GLY A 72 2.51 -6.04 23.54
C GLY A 72 1.62 -5.24 22.57
N HIS A 73 2.10 -4.96 21.36
CA HIS A 73 1.32 -4.24 20.36
C HIS A 73 0.43 -5.18 19.52
N SER A 74 -0.66 -4.61 18.99
CA SER A 74 -1.55 -5.33 18.06
C SER A 74 -0.92 -5.44 16.66
N VAL A 75 -1.48 -6.32 15.82
CA VAL A 75 -1.09 -6.43 14.40
C VAL A 75 -1.33 -5.13 13.63
N VAL A 76 -2.34 -4.33 14.03
CA VAL A 76 -2.66 -3.03 13.41
C VAL A 76 -1.49 -2.05 13.56
N TYR A 77 -0.81 -2.04 14.72
CA TYR A 77 0.31 -1.15 14.98
C TYR A 77 1.46 -1.34 13.96
N TYR A 78 1.64 -2.56 13.46
CA TYR A 78 2.72 -2.89 12.52
C TYR A 78 2.26 -2.99 11.06
N ALA A 79 1.00 -2.64 10.76
CA ALA A 79 0.44 -2.79 9.41
C ALA A 79 1.27 -2.08 8.31
N LYS A 80 1.87 -0.92 8.63
CA LYS A 80 2.72 -0.12 7.71
C LYS A 80 4.21 -0.32 7.90
N TRP A 81 4.63 -1.19 8.80
CA TRP A 81 6.04 -1.30 9.19
C TRP A 81 6.99 -1.57 8.00
N MET A 82 6.61 -2.43 7.04
CA MET A 82 7.46 -2.73 5.89
C MET A 82 7.69 -1.49 5.02
N ASP A 83 6.67 -0.71 4.74
CA ASP A 83 6.79 0.54 3.97
C ASP A 83 7.70 1.57 4.65
N GLU A 84 7.65 1.66 5.97
CA GLU A 84 8.44 2.61 6.75
C GLU A 84 9.91 2.18 6.81
N TYR A 85 10.17 0.88 6.89
CA TYR A 85 11.53 0.36 7.12
C TYR A 85 12.26 -0.09 5.85
N ARG A 86 11.59 -0.34 4.73
CA ARG A 86 12.24 -0.74 3.47
C ARG A 86 13.29 0.25 2.95
N GLN A 87 13.25 1.50 3.41
CA GLN A 87 14.25 2.51 3.06
C GLN A 87 15.51 2.45 3.95
N THR A 88 15.50 1.68 5.03
CA THR A 88 16.67 1.49 5.89
C THR A 88 17.64 0.48 5.27
N PRO A 89 18.96 0.61 5.50
CA PRO A 89 19.93 -0.34 4.95
C PRO A 89 19.65 -1.79 5.34
N GLU A 90 19.11 -2.03 6.52
CA GLU A 90 18.79 -3.35 7.06
C GLU A 90 17.69 -4.07 6.28
N TYR A 91 16.67 -3.33 5.79
CA TYR A 91 15.50 -3.89 5.12
C TYR A 91 15.38 -3.51 3.64
N ALA A 92 16.37 -2.81 3.07
CA ALA A 92 16.35 -2.38 1.65
C ALA A 92 16.19 -3.55 0.67
N PHE A 93 16.61 -4.77 1.04
CA PHE A 93 16.42 -5.97 0.25
C PHE A 93 14.94 -6.35 0.04
N THR A 94 14.03 -5.83 0.88
CA THR A 94 12.59 -6.08 0.76
C THR A 94 11.88 -5.11 -0.20
N ASN A 95 12.58 -4.16 -0.81
CA ASN A 95 11.97 -3.18 -1.72
C ASN A 95 11.20 -3.81 -2.89
N ASP A 96 11.69 -4.92 -3.42
CA ASP A 96 11.03 -5.65 -4.51
C ASP A 96 9.86 -6.55 -4.00
N TRP A 97 9.68 -6.71 -2.68
CA TRP A 97 8.69 -7.64 -2.12
C TRP A 97 7.26 -7.08 -2.12
N HIS A 98 7.09 -5.78 -2.34
CA HIS A 98 5.78 -5.12 -2.28
C HIS A 98 4.86 -5.39 -3.49
N THR A 99 5.31 -6.14 -4.49
CA THR A 99 4.51 -6.43 -5.68
C THR A 99 4.56 -7.91 -6.04
N ALA A 100 3.48 -8.42 -6.62
CA ALA A 100 3.35 -9.80 -7.03
C ALA A 100 3.14 -9.91 -8.55
N PRO A 101 4.08 -10.49 -9.32
CA PRO A 101 3.89 -10.67 -10.76
C PRO A 101 2.93 -11.84 -11.04
N VAL A 102 2.15 -11.72 -12.13
CA VAL A 102 1.32 -12.80 -12.68
C VAL A 102 1.53 -12.91 -14.19
N GLY A 103 1.50 -14.15 -14.70
CA GLY A 103 1.58 -14.47 -16.12
C GLY A 103 0.29 -14.14 -16.87
N ALA A 104 0.24 -14.51 -18.15
CA ALA A 104 -0.93 -14.32 -19.00
C ALA A 104 -2.14 -15.16 -18.54
N ASP A 105 -1.92 -16.20 -17.78
CA ASP A 105 -2.93 -17.06 -17.15
C ASP A 105 -3.39 -16.53 -15.77
N LEU A 106 -2.94 -15.32 -15.41
CA LEU A 106 -3.20 -14.64 -14.13
C LEU A 106 -2.66 -15.41 -12.90
N ARG A 107 -1.69 -16.32 -13.12
CA ARG A 107 -1.06 -17.10 -12.06
C ARG A 107 0.39 -16.68 -11.83
N TYR A 108 0.86 -16.95 -10.63
CA TYR A 108 2.27 -16.83 -10.28
C TYR A 108 2.97 -18.16 -10.55
N GLY A 109 4.01 -18.11 -11.39
CA GLY A 109 4.96 -19.20 -11.60
C GLY A 109 6.35 -18.81 -11.07
N ASP A 110 7.15 -19.82 -10.72
CA ASP A 110 8.51 -19.57 -10.16
C ASP A 110 9.45 -18.91 -11.18
N GLU A 111 9.18 -19.02 -12.48
CA GLU A 111 9.86 -18.32 -13.57
C GLU A 111 9.71 -16.80 -13.52
N LEU A 112 8.70 -16.30 -12.81
CA LEU A 112 8.49 -14.87 -12.59
C LEU A 112 9.35 -14.30 -11.45
N LEU A 113 10.00 -15.16 -10.67
CA LEU A 113 10.92 -14.75 -9.63
C LEU A 113 12.28 -14.37 -10.24
N LYS A 114 12.64 -13.11 -10.16
CA LYS A 114 13.94 -12.64 -10.67
C LYS A 114 15.08 -13.13 -9.76
N PRO A 115 16.18 -13.68 -10.34
CA PRO A 115 17.33 -14.13 -9.55
C PRO A 115 17.88 -13.04 -8.63
N GLY A 116 18.15 -13.39 -7.37
CA GLY A 116 18.68 -12.46 -6.35
C GLY A 116 17.71 -11.38 -5.84
N LYS A 117 16.44 -11.43 -6.28
CA LYS A 117 15.39 -10.52 -5.84
C LYS A 117 14.23 -11.32 -5.27
N GLY A 118 13.40 -10.67 -4.47
CA GLY A 118 12.14 -11.25 -4.02
C GLY A 118 10.95 -10.63 -4.74
N ASN A 119 9.76 -11.05 -4.35
CA ASN A 119 8.48 -10.41 -4.63
C ASN A 119 7.52 -10.73 -3.48
N ALA A 120 6.28 -10.23 -3.51
CA ALA A 120 5.35 -10.42 -2.40
C ALA A 120 5.04 -11.90 -2.12
N VAL A 121 4.94 -12.76 -3.16
CA VAL A 121 4.71 -14.20 -2.99
C VAL A 121 5.89 -14.86 -2.30
N TYR A 122 7.10 -14.60 -2.79
CA TYR A 122 8.34 -15.14 -2.20
C TYR A 122 8.47 -14.74 -0.72
N GLY A 123 8.32 -13.46 -0.41
CA GLY A 123 8.43 -12.95 0.95
C GLY A 123 7.37 -13.53 1.89
N LEU A 124 6.12 -13.63 1.42
CA LEU A 124 5.03 -14.19 2.20
C LEU A 124 5.21 -15.70 2.45
N GLU A 125 5.54 -16.48 1.43
CA GLU A 125 5.78 -17.93 1.57
C GLU A 125 6.98 -18.21 2.49
N LEU A 126 8.05 -17.40 2.40
CA LEU A 126 9.19 -17.48 3.30
C LEU A 126 8.78 -17.20 4.75
N ALA A 127 8.03 -16.11 4.98
CA ALA A 127 7.61 -15.71 6.32
C ALA A 127 6.67 -16.74 6.97
N ILE A 128 5.68 -17.27 6.21
CA ILE A 128 4.78 -18.32 6.69
C ILE A 128 5.56 -19.58 7.05
N ARG A 129 6.48 -20.02 6.18
CA ARG A 129 7.33 -21.21 6.45
C ARG A 129 8.15 -21.02 7.73
N ASN A 130 8.77 -19.85 7.91
CA ASN A 130 9.53 -19.55 9.13
C ASN A 130 8.62 -19.54 10.37
N LEU A 131 7.43 -18.97 10.29
CA LEU A 131 6.48 -18.94 11.41
C LEU A 131 5.96 -20.34 11.79
N ARG A 132 5.87 -21.29 10.86
CA ARG A 132 5.54 -22.69 11.19
C ARG A 132 6.58 -23.34 12.12
N ASP A 133 7.81 -22.89 11.99
CA ASP A 133 8.93 -23.33 12.84
C ASP A 133 9.33 -22.29 13.90
N TYR A 134 8.40 -21.42 14.31
CA TYR A 134 8.68 -20.27 15.18
C TYR A 134 9.39 -20.61 16.50
N ARG A 135 9.23 -21.84 17.00
CA ARG A 135 9.86 -22.29 18.24
C ARG A 135 11.39 -22.41 18.16
N ASN A 136 11.91 -22.57 16.94
CA ASN A 136 13.35 -22.66 16.65
C ASN A 136 13.95 -21.31 16.22
N LEU A 137 13.14 -20.25 16.19
CA LEU A 137 13.57 -18.90 15.87
C LEU A 137 13.82 -18.06 17.13
N THR A 138 14.63 -17.01 16.99
CA THR A 138 14.72 -15.96 18.02
C THR A 138 13.42 -15.14 18.04
N ASP A 139 13.08 -14.55 19.19
CA ASP A 139 11.88 -13.70 19.32
C ASP A 139 11.88 -12.55 18.30
N SER A 140 13.06 -11.97 18.00
CA SER A 140 13.20 -10.93 16.98
C SER A 140 12.91 -11.45 15.56
N ALA A 141 13.37 -12.65 15.22
CA ALA A 141 13.08 -13.27 13.93
C ALA A 141 11.59 -13.58 13.79
N VAL A 142 10.92 -14.08 14.84
CA VAL A 142 9.47 -14.27 14.83
C VAL A 142 8.75 -12.93 14.61
N ALA A 143 9.14 -11.89 15.34
CA ALA A 143 8.55 -10.55 15.20
C ALA A 143 8.66 -9.99 13.76
N VAL A 144 9.82 -10.15 13.12
CA VAL A 144 10.04 -9.69 11.73
C VAL A 144 9.17 -10.48 10.75
N ASN A 145 9.13 -11.82 10.87
CA ASN A 145 8.28 -12.64 9.99
C ASN A 145 6.79 -12.32 10.17
N LEU A 146 6.33 -12.06 11.41
CA LEU A 146 4.96 -11.57 11.65
C LEU A 146 4.68 -10.28 10.89
N LYS A 147 5.59 -9.30 10.94
CA LYS A 147 5.45 -8.03 10.23
C LYS A 147 5.40 -8.20 8.71
N TYR A 148 6.18 -9.14 8.17
CA TYR A 148 6.12 -9.51 6.74
C TYR A 148 4.74 -10.07 6.37
N VAL A 149 4.21 -11.03 7.13
CA VAL A 149 2.87 -11.58 6.86
C VAL A 149 1.79 -10.51 6.96
N ILE A 150 1.83 -9.67 8.01
CA ILE A 150 0.86 -8.58 8.23
C ILE A 150 0.77 -7.64 7.03
N HIS A 151 1.90 -7.31 6.41
CA HIS A 151 1.96 -6.36 5.30
C HIS A 151 1.70 -7.02 3.94
N LEU A 152 2.43 -8.09 3.63
CA LEU A 152 2.46 -8.69 2.29
C LEU A 152 1.12 -9.31 1.87
N VAL A 153 0.32 -9.82 2.82
CA VAL A 153 -1.05 -10.26 2.50
C VAL A 153 -1.89 -9.08 2.00
N GLY A 154 -1.73 -7.90 2.59
CA GLY A 154 -2.37 -6.68 2.10
C GLY A 154 -1.94 -6.33 0.68
N ASP A 155 -0.63 -6.29 0.43
CA ASP A 155 -0.07 -5.96 -0.88
C ASP A 155 -0.58 -6.86 -2.00
N MET A 156 -0.62 -8.17 -1.77
CA MET A 156 -1.10 -9.15 -2.75
C MET A 156 -2.59 -8.99 -3.11
N HIS A 157 -3.35 -8.22 -2.33
CA HIS A 157 -4.76 -7.93 -2.59
C HIS A 157 -4.98 -6.51 -3.14
N CYS A 158 -3.95 -5.68 -3.22
CA CYS A 158 -4.05 -4.35 -3.81
C CYS A 158 -4.01 -4.45 -5.35
N PRO A 159 -5.01 -3.91 -6.08
CA PRO A 159 -5.00 -3.93 -7.54
C PRO A 159 -3.70 -3.39 -8.15
N ALA A 160 -3.15 -2.33 -7.58
CA ALA A 160 -1.92 -1.68 -8.06
C ALA A 160 -0.64 -2.52 -7.84
N HIS A 161 -0.65 -3.46 -6.90
CA HIS A 161 0.49 -4.30 -6.54
C HIS A 161 0.57 -5.60 -7.31
N ILE A 162 -0.49 -5.97 -8.03
CA ILE A 162 -0.47 -7.10 -8.97
C ILE A 162 0.18 -6.63 -10.27
N LYS A 163 1.31 -7.24 -10.63
CA LYS A 163 2.08 -6.89 -11.83
C LYS A 163 1.75 -7.86 -12.95
N TYR A 164 0.75 -7.51 -13.74
CA TYR A 164 0.35 -8.26 -14.92
C TYR A 164 1.43 -8.13 -16.00
N THR A 165 1.94 -9.26 -16.50
CA THR A 165 2.95 -9.26 -17.57
C THR A 165 2.37 -8.80 -18.91
N THR A 166 1.07 -8.82 -19.06
CA THR A 166 0.31 -8.47 -20.28
C THR A 166 -0.18 -7.01 -20.31
N HIS A 167 -0.08 -6.27 -19.21
CA HIS A 167 -0.63 -4.93 -19.09
C HIS A 167 0.42 -3.90 -18.67
N ASN A 168 0.33 -2.68 -19.22
CA ASN A 168 1.10 -1.56 -18.68
C ASN A 168 0.45 -1.07 -17.38
N THR A 169 1.22 -1.07 -16.30
CA THR A 169 0.78 -0.60 -14.97
C THR A 169 1.37 0.76 -14.60
N LYS A 170 2.09 1.42 -15.55
CA LYS A 170 2.85 2.65 -15.29
C LYS A 170 2.32 3.79 -16.16
N TYR A 171 1.27 4.46 -15.70
CA TYR A 171 0.69 5.63 -16.37
C TYR A 171 -0.01 6.55 -15.36
N ASP A 172 -0.25 7.78 -15.80
CA ASP A 172 -0.98 8.77 -15.03
C ASP A 172 -2.45 8.82 -15.45
N VAL A 173 -3.29 9.31 -14.55
CA VAL A 173 -4.71 9.56 -14.73
C VAL A 173 -5.08 10.92 -14.14
N LEU A 174 -6.24 11.45 -14.48
CA LEU A 174 -6.81 12.65 -13.86
C LEU A 174 -7.90 12.22 -12.87
N PHE A 175 -7.55 12.07 -11.61
CA PHE A 175 -8.49 11.65 -10.57
C PHE A 175 -9.17 12.85 -9.91
N GLU A 176 -10.50 12.79 -9.76
CA GLU A 176 -11.27 13.83 -9.09
C GLU A 176 -11.25 13.64 -7.56
N ASP A 177 -10.83 14.69 -6.86
CA ASP A 177 -10.90 14.71 -5.40
C ASP A 177 -12.36 14.84 -4.90
N LYS A 178 -12.56 14.85 -3.58
CA LYS A 178 -13.89 15.01 -2.95
C LYS A 178 -14.60 16.36 -3.28
N TYR A 179 -13.92 17.29 -3.92
CA TYR A 179 -14.48 18.55 -4.41
C TYR A 179 -14.69 18.56 -5.93
N HIS A 180 -14.60 17.39 -6.60
CA HIS A 180 -14.70 17.22 -8.04
C HIS A 180 -13.63 17.97 -8.84
N LYS A 181 -12.47 18.25 -8.21
CA LYS A 181 -11.32 18.85 -8.89
C LYS A 181 -10.39 17.75 -9.40
N PRO A 182 -10.07 17.74 -10.70
CA PRO A 182 -9.15 16.76 -11.26
C PRO A 182 -7.72 17.10 -10.88
N HIS A 183 -7.00 16.10 -10.39
CA HIS A 183 -5.58 16.15 -10.12
C HIS A 183 -4.89 15.02 -10.86
N LYS A 184 -3.66 15.28 -11.34
CA LYS A 184 -2.87 14.26 -12.01
C LYS A 184 -2.25 13.34 -10.96
N TYR A 185 -2.57 12.07 -11.05
CA TYR A 185 -2.03 11.02 -10.19
C TYR A 185 -1.44 9.89 -11.03
N TYR A 186 -0.40 9.28 -10.52
CA TYR A 186 0.02 7.96 -10.96
C TYR A 186 -1.09 6.94 -10.60
N VAL A 187 -1.54 6.13 -11.55
CA VAL A 187 -2.70 5.22 -11.37
C VAL A 187 -2.53 4.30 -10.17
N HIS A 188 -1.32 3.87 -9.89
CA HIS A 188 -0.99 3.07 -8.71
C HIS A 188 -1.44 3.76 -7.41
N HIS A 189 -1.16 5.07 -7.27
CA HIS A 189 -1.56 5.85 -6.09
C HIS A 189 -3.07 5.96 -5.93
N VAL A 190 -3.81 6.00 -7.04
CA VAL A 190 -5.29 6.03 -7.00
C VAL A 190 -5.84 4.76 -6.36
N TRP A 191 -5.33 3.58 -6.76
CA TRP A 191 -5.76 2.31 -6.21
C TRP A 191 -5.29 2.08 -4.77
N ASP A 192 -4.10 2.56 -4.44
CA ASP A 192 -3.53 2.41 -3.11
C ASP A 192 -4.23 3.26 -2.06
N ASN A 193 -4.62 4.48 -2.40
CA ASN A 193 -4.97 5.49 -1.41
C ASN A 193 -6.25 6.25 -1.76
N GLU A 194 -6.33 6.86 -2.96
CA GLU A 194 -7.33 7.87 -3.25
C GLU A 194 -8.77 7.34 -3.20
N ILE A 195 -9.01 6.11 -3.64
CA ILE A 195 -10.35 5.51 -3.61
C ILE A 195 -10.87 5.43 -2.18
N ILE A 196 -10.05 5.01 -1.23
CA ILE A 196 -10.45 4.86 0.18
C ILE A 196 -10.65 6.22 0.82
N THR A 197 -9.67 7.11 0.69
CA THR A 197 -9.64 8.41 1.40
C THR A 197 -10.63 9.42 0.85
N THR A 198 -11.02 9.29 -0.42
CA THR A 198 -11.98 10.20 -1.07
C THR A 198 -13.43 9.77 -0.84
N THR A 199 -13.70 8.47 -0.73
CA THR A 199 -15.08 7.96 -0.72
C THR A 199 -15.77 8.04 0.64
N ARG A 200 -15.03 7.78 1.73
CA ARG A 200 -15.63 7.75 3.08
C ARG A 200 -14.68 8.34 4.12
N ILE A 201 -15.24 9.12 5.04
CA ILE A 201 -14.51 9.65 6.20
C ILE A 201 -14.75 8.68 7.38
N TRP A 202 -14.27 7.46 7.23
CA TRP A 202 -14.38 6.43 8.26
C TRP A 202 -13.03 6.16 8.93
N SER A 203 -13.08 5.92 10.22
CA SER A 203 -11.93 5.36 10.93
C SER A 203 -11.67 3.91 10.52
N VAL A 204 -10.48 3.41 10.77
CA VAL A 204 -10.11 1.99 10.57
C VAL A 204 -11.07 1.04 11.28
N THR A 205 -11.60 1.45 12.44
CA THR A 205 -12.56 0.64 13.19
C THR A 205 -13.93 0.57 12.52
N GLU A 206 -14.40 1.67 11.94
CA GLU A 206 -15.65 1.73 11.17
C GLU A 206 -15.51 0.92 9.88
N TRP A 207 -14.43 1.12 9.10
CA TRP A 207 -14.14 0.31 7.93
C TRP A 207 -14.14 -1.20 8.25
N ALA A 208 -13.40 -1.61 9.28
CA ALA A 208 -13.35 -3.02 9.67
C ALA A 208 -14.72 -3.52 10.18
N GLY A 209 -15.50 -2.68 10.86
CA GLY A 209 -16.83 -3.03 11.32
C GLY A 209 -17.82 -3.29 10.19
N GLU A 210 -17.75 -2.48 9.13
CA GLU A 210 -18.64 -2.62 7.97
C GLU A 210 -18.21 -3.78 7.05
N LEU A 211 -16.92 -4.02 6.90
CA LEU A 211 -16.42 -5.06 5.99
C LEU A 211 -16.41 -6.47 6.62
N ASP A 212 -16.21 -6.59 7.95
CA ASP A 212 -16.13 -7.90 8.64
C ASP A 212 -17.51 -8.46 9.00
N ARG A 213 -18.38 -8.66 8.00
CA ARG A 213 -19.76 -9.16 8.19
C ARG A 213 -20.02 -10.53 7.59
N ALA A 214 -18.99 -11.17 7.02
CA ALA A 214 -19.16 -12.49 6.42
C ALA A 214 -19.46 -13.56 7.47
N SER A 215 -20.29 -14.53 7.11
CA SER A 215 -20.57 -15.71 7.91
C SER A 215 -19.31 -16.58 8.08
N LYS A 216 -19.31 -17.49 9.04
CA LYS A 216 -18.22 -18.45 9.25
C LYS A 216 -17.92 -19.27 7.98
N ARG A 217 -18.96 -19.66 7.24
CA ARG A 217 -18.82 -20.42 5.99
C ARG A 217 -18.12 -19.62 4.90
N GLU A 218 -18.51 -18.35 4.72
CA GLU A 218 -17.88 -17.45 3.75
C GLU A 218 -16.43 -17.15 4.12
N LYS A 219 -16.15 -16.88 5.41
CA LYS A 219 -14.77 -16.69 5.88
C LYS A 219 -13.90 -17.91 5.58
N ALA A 220 -14.38 -19.10 5.89
CA ALA A 220 -13.65 -20.34 5.60
C ALA A 220 -13.39 -20.53 4.09
N ALA A 221 -14.36 -20.19 3.24
CA ALA A 221 -14.17 -20.24 1.79
C ALA A 221 -13.10 -19.25 1.29
N VAL A 222 -13.10 -18.01 1.80
CA VAL A 222 -12.09 -16.99 1.45
C VAL A 222 -10.68 -17.38 1.94
N GLN A 223 -10.60 -18.00 3.11
CA GLN A 223 -9.32 -18.41 3.73
C GLN A 223 -8.68 -19.60 3.06
N ALA A 224 -9.44 -20.38 2.31
CA ALA A 224 -8.94 -21.60 1.66
C ALA A 224 -7.82 -21.30 0.65
N GLY A 225 -6.98 -22.32 0.40
CA GLY A 225 -5.88 -22.23 -0.55
C GLY A 225 -4.56 -21.73 0.04
N THR A 226 -3.67 -21.40 -0.85
CA THR A 226 -2.29 -20.96 -0.59
C THR A 226 -2.11 -19.48 -0.95
N PRO A 227 -1.01 -18.82 -0.59
CA PRO A 227 -0.70 -17.47 -1.06
C PRO A 227 -0.77 -17.32 -2.59
N ARG A 228 -0.40 -18.35 -3.35
CA ARG A 228 -0.49 -18.33 -4.83
C ARG A 228 -1.94 -18.37 -5.31
N ASP A 229 -2.80 -19.16 -4.65
CA ASP A 229 -4.22 -19.20 -4.95
C ASP A 229 -4.90 -17.87 -4.62
N TRP A 230 -4.53 -17.25 -3.50
CA TRP A 230 -5.02 -15.93 -3.09
C TRP A 230 -4.63 -14.84 -4.09
N LEU A 231 -3.39 -14.88 -4.60
CA LEU A 231 -2.95 -13.96 -5.64
C LEU A 231 -3.71 -14.17 -6.95
N HIS A 232 -3.93 -15.42 -7.36
CA HIS A 232 -4.70 -15.74 -8.56
C HIS A 232 -6.13 -15.18 -8.47
N ASP A 233 -6.82 -15.41 -7.36
CA ASP A 233 -8.17 -14.86 -7.13
C ASP A 233 -8.18 -13.34 -7.20
N SER A 234 -7.16 -12.69 -6.60
CA SER A 234 -7.00 -11.24 -6.64
C SER A 234 -6.71 -10.76 -8.06
N ALA A 235 -5.85 -11.46 -8.81
CA ALA A 235 -5.51 -11.11 -10.18
C ALA A 235 -6.73 -11.19 -11.11
N VAL A 236 -7.51 -12.26 -11.03
CA VAL A 236 -8.77 -12.41 -11.79
C VAL A 236 -9.75 -11.30 -11.45
N THR A 237 -9.91 -10.99 -10.17
CA THR A 237 -10.86 -9.97 -9.72
C THR A 237 -10.41 -8.54 -10.10
N CYS A 238 -9.11 -8.26 -10.05
CA CYS A 238 -8.57 -6.92 -10.23
C CYS A 238 -8.20 -6.58 -11.68
N GLU A 239 -8.18 -7.55 -12.62
CA GLU A 239 -7.82 -7.29 -14.02
C GLU A 239 -8.69 -6.21 -14.66
N VAL A 240 -9.95 -6.13 -14.24
CA VAL A 240 -10.92 -5.11 -14.70
C VAL A 240 -10.48 -3.67 -14.46
N GLN A 241 -9.46 -3.44 -13.60
CA GLN A 241 -8.89 -2.10 -13.38
C GLN A 241 -8.40 -1.43 -14.68
N PHE A 242 -7.92 -2.22 -15.65
CA PHE A 242 -7.42 -1.72 -16.93
C PHE A 242 -8.53 -1.29 -17.90
N GLU A 243 -9.77 -1.72 -17.66
CA GLU A 243 -10.95 -1.24 -18.39
C GLU A 243 -11.47 0.06 -17.78
N TRP A 244 -11.34 0.23 -16.46
CA TRP A 244 -11.94 1.32 -15.69
C TRP A 244 -11.03 2.54 -15.53
N ALA A 245 -9.72 2.38 -15.69
CA ALA A 245 -8.74 3.45 -15.57
C ALA A 245 -7.70 3.33 -16.70
N LYS A 246 -7.85 4.14 -17.74
CA LYS A 246 -6.94 4.19 -18.89
C LYS A 246 -5.96 5.35 -18.76
N PRO A 247 -4.80 5.30 -19.45
CA PRO A 247 -3.86 6.42 -19.47
C PRO A 247 -4.55 7.75 -19.80
N ASP A 248 -4.22 8.78 -19.00
CA ASP A 248 -4.74 10.16 -19.11
C ASP A 248 -6.27 10.31 -18.97
N GLU A 249 -6.99 9.24 -18.61
CA GLU A 249 -8.45 9.27 -18.41
C GLU A 249 -8.81 10.08 -17.16
N ARG A 250 -9.97 10.75 -17.23
CA ARG A 250 -10.56 11.45 -16.08
C ARG A 250 -11.43 10.48 -15.28
N LEU A 251 -11.00 10.21 -14.05
CA LEU A 251 -11.64 9.29 -13.11
C LEU A 251 -12.47 10.09 -12.09
N GLY A 252 -13.76 10.10 -12.24
CA GLY A 252 -14.72 10.77 -11.37
C GLY A 252 -15.63 9.79 -10.63
N GLN A 253 -16.84 10.24 -10.31
CA GLN A 253 -17.80 9.48 -9.49
C GLN A 253 -18.17 8.12 -10.13
N ASP A 254 -18.29 8.02 -11.44
CA ASP A 254 -18.64 6.76 -12.12
C ASP A 254 -17.55 5.71 -11.96
N PHE A 255 -16.27 6.14 -11.95
CA PHE A 255 -15.14 5.27 -11.61
C PHE A 255 -15.22 4.82 -10.16
N LEU A 256 -15.44 5.75 -9.22
CA LEU A 256 -15.52 5.44 -7.79
C LEU A 256 -16.66 4.46 -7.49
N ASN A 257 -17.82 4.58 -8.13
CA ASN A 257 -18.96 3.69 -7.98
C ASN A 257 -18.62 2.22 -8.36
N LYS A 258 -17.68 2.01 -9.28
CA LYS A 258 -17.19 0.69 -9.69
C LYS A 258 -16.01 0.23 -8.84
N ALA A 259 -15.05 1.12 -8.58
CA ALA A 259 -13.79 0.79 -7.94
C ALA A 259 -13.94 0.54 -6.43
N LEU A 260 -14.81 1.28 -5.73
CA LEU A 260 -14.98 1.13 -4.29
C LEU A 260 -15.46 -0.27 -3.88
N PRO A 261 -16.50 -0.88 -4.49
CA PRO A 261 -16.89 -2.25 -4.15
C PRO A 261 -15.79 -3.27 -4.37
N LEU A 262 -14.94 -3.10 -5.40
CA LEU A 262 -13.78 -3.96 -5.65
C LEU A 262 -12.74 -3.81 -4.54
N VAL A 263 -12.41 -2.57 -4.15
CA VAL A 263 -11.47 -2.27 -3.07
C VAL A 263 -11.97 -2.83 -1.74
N GLU A 264 -13.24 -2.64 -1.41
CA GLU A 264 -13.89 -3.18 -0.20
C GLU A 264 -13.81 -4.72 -0.17
N HIS A 265 -14.05 -5.36 -1.32
CA HIS A 265 -13.93 -6.82 -1.46
C HIS A 265 -12.50 -7.29 -1.21
N GLN A 266 -11.50 -6.64 -1.79
CA GLN A 266 -10.10 -7.00 -1.65
C GLN A 266 -9.59 -6.80 -0.22
N ILE A 267 -9.92 -5.68 0.43
CA ILE A 267 -9.57 -5.40 1.82
C ILE A 267 -10.17 -6.46 2.75
N ARG A 268 -11.45 -6.80 2.58
CA ARG A 268 -12.14 -7.81 3.37
C ARG A 268 -11.47 -9.17 3.23
N ASN A 269 -11.22 -9.61 1.99
CA ASN A 269 -10.62 -10.91 1.73
C ASN A 269 -9.18 -10.98 2.24
N ALA A 270 -8.40 -9.90 2.07
CA ALA A 270 -7.07 -9.78 2.66
C ALA A 270 -7.10 -9.92 4.18
N GLY A 271 -8.06 -9.29 4.86
CA GLY A 271 -8.22 -9.39 6.31
C GLY A 271 -8.48 -10.82 6.78
N TYR A 272 -9.34 -11.58 6.10
CA TYR A 272 -9.61 -12.97 6.45
C TYR A 272 -8.43 -13.89 6.16
N ARG A 273 -7.75 -13.71 5.02
CA ARG A 273 -6.55 -14.47 4.63
C ARG A 273 -5.38 -14.18 5.56
N LEU A 274 -5.22 -12.93 5.98
CA LEU A 274 -4.23 -12.54 7.00
C LEU A 274 -4.52 -13.23 8.33
N ALA A 275 -5.78 -13.27 8.77
CA ALA A 275 -6.17 -14.00 9.98
C ALA A 275 -5.82 -15.49 9.89
N ALA A 276 -6.07 -16.13 8.74
CA ALA A 276 -5.71 -17.53 8.53
C ALA A 276 -4.20 -17.76 8.62
N GLY A 277 -3.40 -16.94 7.90
CA GLY A 277 -1.94 -17.05 7.92
C GLY A 277 -1.30 -16.76 9.28
N LEU A 278 -1.96 -15.95 10.12
CA LEU A 278 -1.52 -15.65 11.47
C LEU A 278 -2.02 -16.67 12.51
N ASN A 279 -3.17 -17.29 12.33
CA ASN A 279 -3.68 -18.32 13.25
C ASN A 279 -2.91 -19.64 13.09
N GLU A 280 -2.67 -20.07 11.87
CA GLU A 280 -2.12 -21.37 11.55
C GLU A 280 -0.84 -21.73 12.33
N PRO A 281 0.18 -20.88 12.44
CA PRO A 281 1.40 -21.23 13.18
C PRO A 281 1.21 -21.33 14.71
N PHE A 282 0.18 -20.70 15.26
CA PHE A 282 0.02 -20.53 16.70
C PHE A 282 -1.16 -21.31 17.31
N ASP A 283 -2.01 -21.91 16.50
CA ASP A 283 -3.06 -22.83 16.94
C ASP A 283 -2.50 -24.24 17.14
#